data_5a089d1bd20feb506a464835cdcd4a4a
#
_entry.id   5a089d1bd20feb506a464835cdcd4a4a
#
_cell.length_a   1.000
_cell.length_b   1.000
_cell.length_c   1.000
_cell.angle_alpha   90.00
_cell.angle_beta   90.00
_cell.angle_gamma   90.00
#
_symmetry.space_group_name_H-M   'P 1'
#
loop_
_entity.id
_entity.type
_entity.pdbx_description
1 polymer ?
#
loop_
_entity_poly.entity_id
_entity_poly.type
_entity_poly.pdbx_seq_one_letter_code
_entity_poly.pdbx_strand_id
1 'polypeptide(L)'
;DLRMSRGLGDVYKRQIKDEKSIKKGTIISTIFALVVAGGSYFLGGFGRLFSDEIDVAANGYDSIIPTMLSGLSPMLIALVVILVLSASMSTLSSLVIASSSTLTIDFLKDNFIKDMNDKKQVLSIRILVVVFIAISSILALIQYKSSITFIAQLMGVSWGALAGSFLAPFMYSLYSKRVTKASCWVCFIFSSVLMIANIFFRSSFPTIMQSPINCGAIAMLAGLVIVPVVSLFTPKPDKELVESAFKCYDKKTTVEQKTALGD
;
A
#
# COMPACT_ATOMS: atom_id res chain seq x y z
N ASP A 1 -16.88 -4.56 20.39
CA ASP A 1 -16.39 -4.71 19.00
C ASP A 1 -17.29 -4.09 17.93
N LEU A 2 -18.52 -3.78 18.27
CA LEU A 2 -19.41 -2.93 17.48
C LEU A 2 -18.96 -1.44 17.43
N ARG A 3 -18.04 -1.01 18.30
CA ARG A 3 -17.57 0.39 18.36
C ARG A 3 -16.55 0.72 17.29
N MET A 4 -15.68 -0.21 16.88
CA MET A 4 -14.71 0.01 15.80
C MET A 4 -15.39 0.02 14.43
N SER A 5 -16.34 -0.89 14.22
CA SER A 5 -17.19 -0.91 13.02
C SER A 5 -18.04 0.37 12.90
N ARG A 6 -18.51 0.94 14.01
CA ARG A 6 -19.22 2.23 14.02
C ARG A 6 -18.28 3.40 13.68
N GLY A 7 -17.04 3.40 14.17
CA GLY A 7 -16.07 4.47 13.88
C GLY A 7 -15.70 4.54 12.40
N LEU A 8 -15.40 3.41 11.75
CA LEU A 8 -15.16 3.35 10.31
C LEU A 8 -16.43 3.68 9.51
N GLY A 9 -17.59 3.16 9.91
CA GLY A 9 -18.87 3.49 9.29
C GLY A 9 -19.23 4.97 9.40
N ASP A 10 -18.91 5.63 10.51
CA ASP A 10 -19.13 7.06 10.70
C ASP A 10 -18.15 7.92 9.89
N VAL A 11 -16.89 7.50 9.77
CA VAL A 11 -15.90 8.17 8.89
C VAL A 11 -16.35 8.08 7.44
N TYR A 12 -16.78 6.91 6.96
CA TYR A 12 -17.33 6.76 5.61
C TYR A 12 -18.63 7.53 5.41
N LYS A 13 -19.55 7.52 6.38
CA LYS A 13 -20.79 8.29 6.33
C LYS A 13 -20.55 9.79 6.30
N ARG A 14 -19.47 10.28 6.93
CA ARG A 14 -19.10 11.70 6.90
C ARG A 14 -18.43 12.15 5.62
N GLN A 15 -17.78 11.25 4.90
CA GLN A 15 -17.02 11.57 3.68
C GLN A 15 -17.85 11.50 2.41
N ILE A 16 -18.96 10.77 2.38
CA ILE A 16 -19.76 10.55 1.16
C ILE A 16 -21.20 10.96 1.41
N LYS A 17 -21.68 11.95 0.64
CA LYS A 17 -23.00 12.56 0.80
C LYS A 17 -24.15 11.65 0.34
N ASP A 18 -24.00 10.99 -0.79
CA ASP A 18 -25.00 10.10 -1.41
C ASP A 18 -24.36 9.12 -2.40
N GLU A 19 -25.14 8.15 -2.91
CA GLU A 19 -24.66 7.16 -3.90
C GLU A 19 -24.23 7.81 -5.24
N LYS A 20 -24.85 8.92 -5.65
CA LYS A 20 -24.45 9.64 -6.86
C LYS A 20 -23.09 10.29 -6.67
N SER A 21 -22.80 10.76 -5.45
CA SER A 21 -21.49 11.29 -5.08
C SER A 21 -20.40 10.24 -5.11
N ILE A 22 -20.72 8.97 -4.79
CA ILE A 22 -19.75 7.84 -4.93
C ILE A 22 -19.33 7.70 -6.40
N LYS A 23 -20.30 7.63 -7.32
CA LYS A 23 -19.98 7.49 -8.75
C LYS A 23 -19.18 8.68 -9.28
N LYS A 24 -19.61 9.92 -8.95
CA LYS A 24 -18.85 11.12 -9.32
C LYS A 24 -17.45 11.14 -8.72
N GLY A 25 -17.31 10.82 -7.44
CA GLY A 25 -16.04 10.74 -6.75
C GLY A 25 -15.10 9.71 -7.39
N THR A 26 -15.61 8.54 -7.72
CA THR A 26 -14.84 7.49 -8.41
C THR A 26 -14.34 7.96 -9.77
N ILE A 27 -15.21 8.58 -10.59
CA ILE A 27 -14.81 9.09 -11.91
C ILE A 27 -13.76 10.18 -11.77
N ILE A 28 -13.99 11.16 -10.89
CA ILE A 28 -13.05 12.27 -10.67
C ILE A 28 -11.70 11.74 -10.17
N SER A 29 -11.71 10.84 -9.18
CA SER A 29 -10.48 10.23 -8.63
C SER A 29 -9.73 9.42 -9.68
N THR A 30 -10.46 8.69 -10.54
CA THR A 30 -9.84 7.92 -11.63
C THR A 30 -9.19 8.82 -12.66
N ILE A 31 -9.88 9.86 -13.11
CA ILE A 31 -9.33 10.85 -14.06
C ILE A 31 -8.11 11.54 -13.43
N PHE A 32 -8.24 11.98 -12.18
CA PHE A 32 -7.15 12.63 -11.46
C PHE A 32 -5.93 11.70 -11.33
N ALA A 33 -6.13 10.44 -10.93
CA ALA A 33 -5.06 9.45 -10.84
C ALA A 33 -4.40 9.19 -12.20
N LEU A 34 -5.18 9.14 -13.27
CA LEU A 34 -4.67 8.94 -14.64
C LEU A 34 -3.84 10.14 -15.09
N VAL A 35 -4.29 11.36 -14.81
CA VAL A 35 -3.56 12.60 -15.16
C VAL A 35 -2.26 12.68 -14.34
N VAL A 36 -2.31 12.43 -13.03
CA VAL A 36 -1.12 12.51 -12.17
C VAL A 36 -0.12 11.41 -12.48
N ALA A 37 -0.57 10.15 -12.56
CA ALA A 37 0.32 9.04 -12.89
C ALA A 37 0.85 9.15 -14.33
N GLY A 38 -0.03 9.42 -15.30
CA GLY A 38 0.35 9.60 -16.70
C GLY A 38 1.31 10.78 -16.89
N GLY A 39 1.06 11.90 -16.19
CA GLY A 39 1.95 13.06 -16.17
C GLY A 39 3.33 12.74 -15.60
N SER A 40 3.40 11.97 -14.52
CA SER A 40 4.67 11.55 -13.90
C SER A 40 5.47 10.66 -14.84
N TYR A 41 4.85 9.68 -15.49
CA TYR A 41 5.52 8.82 -16.47
C TYR A 41 5.93 9.61 -17.73
N PHE A 42 5.10 10.54 -18.19
CA PHE A 42 5.40 11.42 -19.31
C PHE A 42 6.63 12.28 -19.00
N LEU A 43 6.66 12.94 -17.84
CA LEU A 43 7.82 13.70 -17.38
C LEU A 43 9.08 12.84 -17.26
N GLY A 44 8.96 11.63 -16.71
CA GLY A 44 10.06 10.67 -16.65
C GLY A 44 10.63 10.32 -18.02
N GLY A 45 9.78 10.28 -19.05
CA GLY A 45 10.21 10.08 -20.44
C GLY A 45 11.14 11.16 -20.96
N PHE A 46 10.99 12.41 -20.51
CA PHE A 46 11.89 13.51 -20.87
C PHE A 46 13.30 13.34 -20.31
N GLY A 47 13.50 12.49 -19.28
CA GLY A 47 14.83 12.17 -18.78
C GLY A 47 15.80 11.68 -19.86
N ARG A 48 15.28 11.09 -20.94
CA ARG A 48 16.10 10.67 -22.09
C ARG A 48 16.73 11.83 -22.86
N LEU A 49 16.13 13.02 -22.81
CA LEU A 49 16.69 14.22 -23.47
C LEU A 49 17.94 14.75 -22.72
N PHE A 50 18.12 14.32 -21.48
CA PHE A 50 19.24 14.68 -20.61
C PHE A 50 20.20 13.51 -20.41
N SER A 51 20.13 12.46 -21.24
CA SER A 51 20.92 11.24 -21.09
C SER A 51 22.44 11.49 -21.09
N ASP A 52 22.88 12.49 -21.80
CA ASP A 52 24.32 12.83 -21.89
C ASP A 52 24.83 13.53 -20.62
N GLU A 53 23.95 14.12 -19.84
CA GLU A 53 24.26 14.80 -18.58
C GLU A 53 24.08 13.90 -17.34
N ILE A 54 23.43 12.75 -17.50
CA ILE A 54 23.05 11.87 -16.41
C ILE A 54 23.86 10.57 -16.45
N ASP A 55 24.83 10.46 -15.56
CA ASP A 55 25.51 9.18 -15.32
C ASP A 55 24.69 8.30 -14.37
N VAL A 56 23.78 7.52 -14.95
CA VAL A 56 22.94 6.57 -14.22
C VAL A 56 23.77 5.44 -13.59
N ALA A 57 24.91 5.09 -14.18
CA ALA A 57 25.77 4.05 -13.66
C ALA A 57 26.46 4.47 -12.35
N ALA A 58 26.85 5.75 -12.25
CA ALA A 58 27.48 6.31 -11.06
C ALA A 58 26.46 6.78 -10.00
N ASN A 59 25.38 7.45 -10.44
CA ASN A 59 24.47 8.19 -9.55
C ASN A 59 23.09 7.51 -9.37
N GLY A 60 22.81 6.43 -10.12
CA GLY A 60 21.53 5.75 -10.09
C GLY A 60 20.41 6.52 -10.82
N TYR A 61 19.25 5.86 -10.95
CA TYR A 61 18.06 6.45 -11.60
C TYR A 61 17.46 7.61 -10.80
N ASP A 62 17.71 7.70 -9.51
CA ASP A 62 17.17 8.74 -8.63
C ASP A 62 17.79 10.11 -8.92
N SER A 63 18.92 10.18 -9.66
CA SER A 63 19.56 11.41 -10.10
C SER A 63 18.89 12.09 -11.30
N ILE A 64 18.02 11.38 -12.03
CA ILE A 64 17.42 11.88 -13.28
C ILE A 64 16.63 13.17 -13.03
N ILE A 65 15.68 13.15 -12.11
CA ILE A 65 14.82 14.30 -11.84
C ILE A 65 15.61 15.49 -11.26
N PRO A 66 16.49 15.33 -10.25
CA PRO A 66 17.34 16.42 -9.80
C PRO A 66 18.19 17.07 -10.92
N THR A 67 18.76 16.25 -11.81
CA THR A 67 19.54 16.77 -12.94
C THR A 67 18.68 17.57 -13.91
N MET A 68 17.50 17.08 -14.28
CA MET A 68 16.54 17.83 -15.11
C MET A 68 16.13 19.17 -14.49
N LEU A 69 16.02 19.21 -13.15
CA LEU A 69 15.62 20.41 -12.42
C LEU A 69 16.78 21.39 -12.21
N SER A 70 18.04 20.96 -12.32
CA SER A 70 19.23 21.79 -12.08
C SER A 70 19.33 23.00 -12.99
N GLY A 71 18.76 22.93 -14.20
CA GLY A 71 18.68 24.04 -15.14
C GLY A 71 17.61 25.11 -14.83
N LEU A 72 16.79 24.91 -13.80
CA LEU A 72 15.76 25.87 -13.41
C LEU A 72 16.33 27.00 -12.55
N SER A 73 15.60 28.14 -12.47
CA SER A 73 15.98 29.22 -11.58
C SER A 73 15.99 28.74 -10.10
N PRO A 74 16.88 29.29 -9.24
CA PRO A 74 16.98 28.90 -7.84
C PRO A 74 15.66 28.99 -7.06
N MET A 75 14.83 29.97 -7.42
CA MET A 75 13.50 30.14 -6.81
C MET A 75 12.56 28.98 -7.14
N LEU A 76 12.55 28.50 -8.38
CA LEU A 76 11.75 27.35 -8.79
C LEU A 76 12.25 26.07 -8.14
N ILE A 77 13.57 25.88 -8.06
CA ILE A 77 14.16 24.74 -7.37
C ILE A 77 13.75 24.72 -5.90
N ALA A 78 13.84 25.86 -5.20
CA ALA A 78 13.41 25.96 -3.80
C ALA A 78 11.94 25.63 -3.63
N LEU A 79 11.06 26.10 -4.52
CA LEU A 79 9.62 25.78 -4.48
C LEU A 79 9.38 24.29 -4.67
N VAL A 80 10.04 23.66 -5.64
CA VAL A 80 9.92 22.20 -5.87
C VAL A 80 10.39 21.43 -4.65
N VAL A 81 11.52 21.79 -4.05
CA VAL A 81 12.04 21.13 -2.84
C VAL A 81 11.05 21.24 -1.69
N ILE A 82 10.48 22.42 -1.43
CA ILE A 82 9.47 22.62 -0.40
C ILE A 82 8.22 21.76 -0.66
N LEU A 83 7.74 21.69 -1.90
CA LEU A 83 6.60 20.86 -2.27
C LEU A 83 6.87 19.38 -2.04
N VAL A 84 8.04 18.89 -2.46
CA VAL A 84 8.42 17.47 -2.28
C VAL A 84 8.57 17.13 -0.80
N LEU A 85 9.20 18.00 -0.01
CA LEU A 85 9.33 17.80 1.44
C LEU A 85 7.96 17.78 2.13
N SER A 86 7.09 18.72 1.80
CA SER A 86 5.74 18.79 2.38
C SER A 86 4.90 17.56 2.06
N ALA A 87 4.93 17.11 0.80
CA ALA A 87 4.24 15.90 0.37
C ALA A 87 4.79 14.65 1.07
N SER A 88 6.11 14.53 1.16
CA SER A 88 6.78 13.40 1.82
C SER A 88 6.48 13.37 3.31
N MET A 89 6.49 14.50 4.01
CA MET A 89 6.14 14.59 5.43
C MET A 89 4.70 14.18 5.70
N SER A 90 3.76 14.65 4.87
CA SER A 90 2.34 14.28 4.97
C SER A 90 2.13 12.77 4.82
N THR A 91 2.75 12.16 3.81
CA THR A 91 2.65 10.72 3.57
C THR A 91 3.32 9.91 4.68
N LEU A 92 4.54 10.29 5.07
CA LEU A 92 5.29 9.61 6.13
C LEU A 92 4.50 9.61 7.45
N SER A 93 3.95 10.77 7.85
CA SER A 93 3.16 10.89 9.07
C SER A 93 1.96 9.93 9.09
N SER A 94 1.21 9.89 8.00
CA SER A 94 0.04 9.01 7.90
C SER A 94 0.40 7.53 7.90
N LEU A 95 1.46 7.14 7.19
CA LEU A 95 1.94 5.76 7.16
C LEU A 95 2.47 5.28 8.51
N VAL A 96 3.25 6.11 9.20
CA VAL A 96 3.81 5.77 10.51
C VAL A 96 2.70 5.64 11.55
N ILE A 97 1.72 6.55 11.55
CA ILE A 97 0.57 6.47 12.47
C ILE A 97 -0.27 5.23 12.19
N ALA A 98 -0.59 4.97 10.92
CA ALA A 98 -1.36 3.79 10.52
C ALA A 98 -0.65 2.49 10.95
N SER A 99 0.63 2.34 10.62
CA SER A 99 1.43 1.16 10.97
C SER A 99 1.53 0.96 12.49
N SER A 100 1.77 2.04 13.23
CA SER A 100 1.87 1.98 14.70
C SER A 100 0.53 1.64 15.34
N SER A 101 -0.57 2.17 14.81
CA SER A 101 -1.93 1.87 15.30
C SER A 101 -2.31 0.42 15.02
N THR A 102 -2.08 -0.07 13.80
CA THR A 102 -2.36 -1.46 13.43
C THR A 102 -1.54 -2.43 14.29
N LEU A 103 -0.23 -2.17 14.45
CA LEU A 103 0.61 -3.02 15.29
C LEU A 103 0.18 -2.99 16.76
N THR A 104 -0.26 -1.85 17.28
CA THR A 104 -0.73 -1.74 18.67
C THR A 104 -2.09 -2.40 18.86
N ILE A 105 -3.05 -2.08 18.01
CA ILE A 105 -4.46 -2.48 18.20
C ILE A 105 -4.68 -3.92 17.74
N ASP A 106 -4.27 -4.24 16.50
CA ASP A 106 -4.60 -5.52 15.89
C ASP A 106 -3.63 -6.63 16.30
N PHE A 107 -2.37 -6.30 16.65
CA PHE A 107 -1.38 -7.30 17.01
C PHE A 107 -1.11 -7.36 18.50
N LEU A 108 -0.73 -6.25 19.16
CA LEU A 108 -0.34 -6.26 20.57
C LEU A 108 -1.56 -6.47 21.49
N LYS A 109 -2.65 -5.74 21.25
CA LYS A 109 -3.84 -5.82 22.10
C LYS A 109 -4.54 -7.15 21.95
N ASP A 110 -4.75 -7.62 20.72
CA ASP A 110 -5.53 -8.83 20.48
C ASP A 110 -4.78 -10.12 20.86
N ASN A 111 -3.45 -10.15 20.71
CA ASN A 111 -2.66 -11.36 20.93
C ASN A 111 -1.92 -11.40 22.29
N PHE A 112 -1.49 -10.24 22.82
CA PHE A 112 -0.61 -10.21 23.99
C PHE A 112 -1.21 -9.51 25.21
N ILE A 113 -1.96 -8.43 25.05
CA ILE A 113 -2.43 -7.59 26.16
C ILE A 113 -3.92 -7.30 26.01
N LYS A 114 -4.76 -8.27 26.29
CA LYS A 114 -6.23 -8.17 26.08
C LYS A 114 -6.89 -7.01 26.84
N ASP A 115 -6.37 -6.62 28.01
CA ASP A 115 -6.90 -5.53 28.85
C ASP A 115 -6.11 -4.24 28.74
N MET A 116 -5.71 -3.86 27.52
CA MET A 116 -4.94 -2.63 27.30
C MET A 116 -5.86 -1.39 27.44
N ASN A 117 -5.66 -0.62 28.52
CA ASN A 117 -6.36 0.64 28.74
C ASN A 117 -5.97 1.68 27.66
N ASP A 118 -6.87 2.61 27.35
CA ASP A 118 -6.68 3.65 26.31
C ASP A 118 -5.37 4.42 26.47
N LYS A 119 -4.98 4.76 27.71
CA LYS A 119 -3.70 5.42 27.98
C LYS A 119 -2.50 4.58 27.56
N LYS A 120 -2.53 3.26 27.80
CA LYS A 120 -1.47 2.34 27.40
C LYS A 120 -1.45 2.16 25.88
N GLN A 121 -2.61 2.13 25.22
CA GLN A 121 -2.70 2.07 23.75
C GLN A 121 -2.04 3.29 23.11
N VAL A 122 -2.40 4.49 23.56
CA VAL A 122 -1.82 5.74 23.04
C VAL A 122 -0.30 5.81 23.30
N LEU A 123 0.15 5.37 24.48
CA LEU A 123 1.58 5.31 24.77
C LEU A 123 2.32 4.32 23.87
N SER A 124 1.77 3.13 23.66
CA SER A 124 2.35 2.12 22.75
C SER A 124 2.43 2.64 21.32
N ILE A 125 1.38 3.30 20.82
CA ILE A 125 1.39 3.92 19.49
C ILE A 125 2.51 4.96 19.40
N ARG A 126 2.66 5.83 20.40
CA ARG A 126 3.72 6.86 20.41
C ARG A 126 5.13 6.24 20.39
N ILE A 127 5.35 5.20 21.17
CA ILE A 127 6.64 4.49 21.21
C ILE A 127 6.92 3.87 19.84
N LEU A 128 5.93 3.19 19.25
CA LEU A 128 6.09 2.57 17.93
C LEU A 128 6.30 3.59 16.81
N VAL A 129 5.66 4.77 16.88
CA VAL A 129 5.95 5.88 15.96
C VAL A 129 7.43 6.26 16.02
N VAL A 130 7.99 6.44 17.21
CA VAL A 130 9.42 6.75 17.38
C VAL A 130 10.30 5.63 16.84
N VAL A 131 9.96 4.37 17.13
CA VAL A 131 10.71 3.20 16.63
C VAL A 131 10.68 3.13 15.08
N PHE A 132 9.52 3.30 14.45
CA PHE A 132 9.42 3.28 12.99
C PHE A 132 10.19 4.44 12.34
N ILE A 133 10.13 5.64 12.91
CA ILE A 133 10.92 6.80 12.44
C ILE A 133 12.41 6.53 12.59
N ALA A 134 12.85 5.97 13.71
CA ALA A 134 14.25 5.63 13.93
C ALA A 134 14.76 4.59 12.91
N ILE A 135 13.98 3.53 12.67
CA ILE A 135 14.30 2.51 11.67
C ILE A 135 14.37 3.15 10.27
N SER A 136 13.40 3.96 9.91
CA SER A 136 13.37 4.66 8.60
C SER A 136 14.58 5.59 8.43
N SER A 137 14.97 6.30 9.48
CA SER A 137 16.14 7.19 9.48
C SER A 137 17.45 6.40 9.29
N ILE A 138 17.59 5.27 10.00
CA ILE A 138 18.75 4.38 9.84
C ILE A 138 18.84 3.84 8.42
N LEU A 139 17.71 3.37 7.85
CA LEU A 139 17.67 2.90 6.47
C LEU A 139 18.04 4.00 5.48
N ALA A 140 17.56 5.22 5.68
CA ALA A 140 17.90 6.37 4.86
C ALA A 140 19.41 6.71 4.92
N LEU A 141 20.02 6.62 6.10
CA LEU A 141 21.47 6.82 6.27
C LEU A 141 22.31 5.72 5.60
N ILE A 142 21.87 4.46 5.68
CA ILE A 142 22.51 3.35 4.99
C ILE A 142 22.44 3.57 3.48
N GLN A 143 21.29 3.98 2.99
CA GLN A 143 21.11 4.27 1.58
C GLN A 143 21.96 5.42 1.08
N TYR A 144 22.07 6.51 1.84
CA TYR A 144 22.91 7.65 1.48
C TYR A 144 24.39 7.26 1.33
N LYS A 145 24.85 6.27 2.13
CA LYS A 145 26.24 5.76 2.06
C LYS A 145 26.47 4.70 0.97
N SER A 146 25.43 3.96 0.61
CA SER A 146 25.49 2.97 -0.45
C SER A 146 24.91 3.59 -1.72
N SER A 147 25.73 3.84 -2.72
CA SER A 147 25.30 4.37 -4.04
C SER A 147 24.37 3.43 -4.82
N ILE A 148 23.62 2.57 -4.15
CA ILE A 148 22.75 1.58 -4.76
C ILE A 148 21.33 2.14 -4.84
N THR A 149 20.66 1.89 -5.94
CA THR A 149 19.22 2.09 -6.21
C THR A 149 18.32 1.28 -5.22
N PHE A 150 18.55 1.45 -3.92
CA PHE A 150 17.95 0.63 -2.88
C PHE A 150 16.49 1.01 -2.59
N ILE A 151 16.10 2.30 -2.76
CA ILE A 151 14.71 2.75 -2.50
C ILE A 151 13.73 2.09 -3.46
N ALA A 152 13.99 2.16 -4.76
CA ALA A 152 13.11 1.58 -5.76
C ALA A 152 12.98 0.06 -5.57
N GLN A 153 14.07 -0.60 -5.15
CA GLN A 153 14.05 -2.02 -4.86
C GLN A 153 13.25 -2.35 -3.61
N LEU A 154 13.46 -1.62 -2.50
CA LEU A 154 12.67 -1.80 -1.27
C LEU A 154 11.18 -1.51 -1.50
N MET A 155 10.88 -0.44 -2.25
CA MET A 155 9.51 -0.12 -2.62
C MET A 155 8.90 -1.24 -3.46
N GLY A 156 9.60 -1.73 -4.47
CA GLY A 156 9.16 -2.84 -5.30
C GLY A 156 8.92 -4.12 -4.50
N VAL A 157 9.80 -4.45 -3.56
CA VAL A 157 9.65 -5.59 -2.67
C VAL A 157 8.45 -5.44 -1.74
N SER A 158 8.32 -4.29 -1.07
CA SER A 158 7.23 -4.05 -0.10
C SER A 158 5.86 -4.06 -0.78
N TRP A 159 5.72 -3.31 -1.88
CA TRP A 159 4.48 -3.27 -2.64
C TRP A 159 4.18 -4.61 -3.31
N GLY A 160 5.20 -5.29 -3.84
CA GLY A 160 5.05 -6.62 -4.42
C GLY A 160 4.59 -7.66 -3.40
N ALA A 161 5.16 -7.65 -2.19
CA ALA A 161 4.74 -8.54 -1.11
C ALA A 161 3.29 -8.27 -0.67
N LEU A 162 2.94 -7.01 -0.45
CA LEU A 162 1.58 -6.62 -0.06
C LEU A 162 0.56 -6.95 -1.16
N ALA A 163 0.79 -6.49 -2.37
CA ALA A 163 -0.13 -6.70 -3.47
C ALA A 163 -0.27 -8.19 -3.82
N GLY A 164 0.84 -8.93 -3.87
CA GLY A 164 0.81 -10.36 -4.12
C GLY A 164 0.09 -11.16 -3.03
N SER A 165 0.24 -10.74 -1.76
CA SER A 165 -0.41 -11.42 -0.63
C SER A 165 -1.91 -11.15 -0.53
N PHE A 166 -2.34 -9.92 -0.80
CA PHE A 166 -3.71 -9.47 -0.47
C PHE A 166 -4.63 -9.30 -1.68
N LEU A 167 -4.11 -9.01 -2.88
CA LEU A 167 -4.96 -8.73 -4.04
C LEU A 167 -5.93 -9.88 -4.36
N ALA A 168 -5.40 -11.08 -4.52
CA ALA A 168 -6.22 -12.24 -4.90
C ALA A 168 -7.20 -12.66 -3.79
N PRO A 169 -6.77 -12.82 -2.51
CA PRO A 169 -7.68 -13.06 -1.42
C PRO A 169 -8.78 -12.01 -1.30
N PHE A 170 -8.45 -10.73 -1.42
CA PHE A 170 -9.40 -9.64 -1.35
C PHE A 170 -10.41 -9.69 -2.49
N MET A 171 -9.96 -9.77 -3.74
CA MET A 171 -10.85 -9.83 -4.89
C MET A 171 -11.79 -11.03 -4.82
N TYR A 172 -11.24 -12.22 -4.59
CA TYR A 172 -12.08 -13.43 -4.56
C TYR A 172 -13.01 -13.47 -3.36
N SER A 173 -12.65 -12.91 -2.21
CA SER A 173 -13.56 -12.85 -1.06
C SER A 173 -14.78 -11.97 -1.28
N LEU A 174 -14.68 -10.97 -2.17
CA LEU A 174 -15.82 -10.12 -2.53
C LEU A 174 -16.81 -10.81 -3.47
N TYR A 175 -16.32 -11.66 -4.39
CA TYR A 175 -17.15 -12.21 -5.45
C TYR A 175 -17.43 -13.72 -5.32
N SER A 176 -16.67 -14.43 -4.51
CA SER A 176 -16.76 -15.89 -4.40
C SER A 176 -17.03 -16.36 -2.97
N LYS A 177 -18.10 -17.11 -2.80
CA LYS A 177 -18.47 -17.77 -1.53
C LYS A 177 -17.62 -19.00 -1.21
N ARG A 178 -16.59 -19.30 -2.02
CA ARG A 178 -15.79 -20.53 -1.89
C ARG A 178 -14.36 -20.30 -1.40
N VAL A 179 -13.96 -19.06 -1.18
CA VAL A 179 -12.60 -18.74 -0.67
C VAL A 179 -12.42 -19.34 0.72
N THR A 180 -11.33 -20.03 0.94
CA THR A 180 -11.01 -20.69 2.20
C THR A 180 -9.90 -19.97 2.95
N LYS A 181 -9.90 -20.09 4.28
CA LYS A 181 -8.83 -19.55 5.12
C LYS A 181 -7.45 -20.09 4.69
N ALA A 182 -7.39 -21.37 4.31
CA ALA A 182 -6.15 -22.00 3.86
C ALA A 182 -5.63 -21.39 2.57
N SER A 183 -6.49 -21.10 1.58
CA SER A 183 -6.06 -20.48 0.32
C SER A 183 -5.50 -19.07 0.52
N CYS A 184 -6.06 -18.29 1.44
CA CYS A 184 -5.54 -16.99 1.81
C CYS A 184 -4.14 -17.10 2.44
N TRP A 185 -3.96 -18.04 3.38
CA TRP A 185 -2.66 -18.26 4.01
C TRP A 185 -1.59 -18.75 3.03
N VAL A 186 -1.94 -19.66 2.13
CA VAL A 186 -1.02 -20.14 1.09
C VAL A 186 -0.59 -18.99 0.18
N CYS A 187 -1.53 -18.15 -0.25
CA CYS A 187 -1.23 -16.98 -1.07
C CYS A 187 -0.31 -15.99 -0.34
N PHE A 188 -0.60 -15.69 0.91
CA PHE A 188 0.19 -14.81 1.76
C PHE A 188 1.63 -15.32 1.94
N ILE A 189 1.79 -16.59 2.33
CA ILE A 189 3.11 -17.21 2.55
C ILE A 189 3.88 -17.26 1.24
N PHE A 190 3.25 -17.72 0.16
CA PHE A 190 3.88 -17.81 -1.16
C PHE A 190 4.44 -16.46 -1.61
N SER A 191 3.63 -15.41 -1.59
CA SER A 191 4.04 -14.07 -2.04
C SER A 191 5.13 -13.48 -1.16
N SER A 192 5.00 -13.62 0.17
CA SER A 192 6.01 -13.13 1.11
C SER A 192 7.34 -13.85 0.94
N VAL A 193 7.32 -15.18 0.85
CA VAL A 193 8.53 -15.99 0.65
C VAL A 193 9.17 -15.69 -0.70
N LEU A 194 8.38 -15.56 -1.76
CA LEU A 194 8.87 -15.23 -3.09
C LEU A 194 9.61 -13.88 -3.10
N MET A 195 9.02 -12.85 -2.47
CA MET A 195 9.64 -11.53 -2.42
C MET A 195 10.87 -11.49 -1.52
N ILE A 196 10.87 -12.21 -0.39
CA ILE A 196 12.04 -12.35 0.47
C ILE A 196 13.15 -13.11 -0.27
N ALA A 197 12.81 -14.19 -0.95
CA ALA A 197 13.78 -14.95 -1.75
C ALA A 197 14.39 -14.09 -2.87
N ASN A 198 13.60 -13.20 -3.48
CA ASN A 198 14.11 -12.25 -4.49
C ASN A 198 15.17 -11.30 -3.92
N ILE A 199 15.07 -10.89 -2.64
CA ILE A 199 16.09 -10.05 -2.00
C ILE A 199 17.42 -10.81 -1.88
N PHE A 200 17.38 -12.05 -1.38
CA PHE A 200 18.58 -12.79 -1.03
C PHE A 200 19.20 -13.59 -2.19
N PHE A 201 18.36 -14.08 -3.10
CA PHE A 201 18.76 -14.98 -4.19
C PHE A 201 18.50 -14.41 -5.57
N ARG A 202 18.60 -13.08 -5.71
CA ARG A 202 18.26 -12.36 -6.94
C ARG A 202 18.92 -12.93 -8.19
N SER A 203 20.19 -13.30 -8.12
CA SER A 203 20.95 -13.86 -9.24
C SER A 203 20.47 -15.23 -9.71
N SER A 204 19.78 -15.98 -8.85
CA SER A 204 19.23 -17.31 -9.17
C SER A 204 17.88 -17.25 -9.89
N PHE A 205 17.25 -16.08 -9.91
CA PHE A 205 15.96 -15.88 -10.59
C PHE A 205 16.17 -15.61 -12.10
N PRO A 206 15.19 -16.00 -12.93
CA PRO A 206 15.16 -15.59 -14.35
C PRO A 206 15.29 -14.08 -14.48
N THR A 207 15.91 -13.60 -15.55
CA THR A 207 16.22 -12.17 -15.77
C THR A 207 14.99 -11.26 -15.56
N ILE A 208 13.80 -11.72 -15.98
CA ILE A 208 12.54 -10.98 -15.82
C ILE A 208 12.18 -10.80 -14.33
N MET A 209 12.41 -11.82 -13.50
CA MET A 209 12.08 -11.80 -12.06
C MET A 209 13.17 -11.17 -11.20
N GLN A 210 14.33 -10.86 -11.73
CA GLN A 210 15.39 -10.17 -10.98
C GLN A 210 14.98 -8.75 -10.58
N SER A 211 14.09 -8.10 -11.35
CA SER A 211 13.46 -6.85 -10.94
C SER A 211 12.40 -7.12 -9.87
N PRO A 212 12.47 -6.50 -8.68
CA PRO A 212 11.46 -6.65 -7.63
C PRO A 212 10.04 -6.28 -8.09
N ILE A 213 9.92 -5.32 -9.00
CA ILE A 213 8.64 -4.88 -9.56
C ILE A 213 8.00 -6.01 -10.39
N ASN A 214 8.79 -6.61 -11.28
CA ASN A 214 8.32 -7.72 -12.10
C ASN A 214 8.01 -8.96 -11.24
N CYS A 215 8.86 -9.24 -10.26
CA CYS A 215 8.65 -10.33 -9.29
C CYS A 215 7.33 -10.13 -8.53
N GLY A 216 7.06 -8.89 -8.09
CA GLY A 216 5.79 -8.52 -7.45
C GLY A 216 4.58 -8.69 -8.37
N ALA A 217 4.69 -8.29 -9.63
CA ALA A 217 3.64 -8.51 -10.61
C ALA A 217 3.36 -10.02 -10.83
N ILE A 218 4.41 -10.83 -10.92
CA ILE A 218 4.28 -12.29 -11.01
C ILE A 218 3.65 -12.88 -9.74
N ALA A 219 4.03 -12.39 -8.56
CA ALA A 219 3.40 -12.80 -7.30
C ALA A 219 1.89 -12.51 -7.28
N MET A 220 1.49 -11.33 -7.78
CA MET A 220 0.07 -10.96 -7.91
C MET A 220 -0.69 -11.91 -8.86
N LEU A 221 -0.13 -12.16 -10.05
CA LEU A 221 -0.74 -13.05 -11.03
C LEU A 221 -0.80 -14.50 -10.53
N ALA A 222 0.27 -14.98 -9.88
CA ALA A 222 0.29 -16.28 -9.24
C ALA A 222 -0.79 -16.39 -8.14
N GLY A 223 -0.96 -15.35 -7.33
CA GLY A 223 -2.01 -15.29 -6.31
C GLY A 223 -3.42 -15.49 -6.89
N LEU A 224 -3.71 -14.87 -8.06
CA LEU A 224 -4.98 -15.05 -8.76
C LEU A 224 -5.25 -16.50 -9.20
N VAL A 225 -4.20 -17.29 -9.37
CA VAL A 225 -4.32 -18.73 -9.68
C VAL A 225 -4.33 -19.58 -8.40
N ILE A 226 -3.45 -19.28 -7.45
CA ILE A 226 -3.29 -20.04 -6.20
C ILE A 226 -4.58 -20.04 -5.38
N VAL A 227 -5.21 -18.88 -5.20
CA VAL A 227 -6.42 -18.78 -4.35
C VAL A 227 -7.55 -19.66 -4.83
N PRO A 228 -8.01 -19.62 -6.09
CA PRO A 228 -9.07 -20.51 -6.55
C PRO A 228 -8.63 -21.99 -6.56
N VAL A 229 -7.40 -22.29 -6.99
CA VAL A 229 -6.91 -23.67 -7.03
C VAL A 229 -6.90 -24.28 -5.63
N VAL A 230 -6.27 -23.63 -4.65
CA VAL A 230 -6.22 -24.14 -3.26
C VAL A 230 -7.63 -24.20 -2.65
N SER A 231 -8.50 -23.24 -2.98
CA SER A 231 -9.89 -23.28 -2.51
C SER A 231 -10.69 -24.46 -3.07
N LEU A 232 -10.31 -25.01 -4.23
CA LEU A 232 -10.92 -26.23 -4.77
C LEU A 232 -10.56 -27.48 -3.96
N PHE A 233 -9.31 -27.55 -3.46
CA PHE A 233 -8.79 -28.70 -2.75
C PHE A 233 -9.00 -28.64 -1.22
N THR A 234 -9.45 -27.50 -0.71
CA THR A 234 -9.67 -27.32 0.74
C THR A 234 -11.15 -27.40 1.12
N PRO A 235 -11.47 -27.81 2.36
CA PRO A 235 -12.86 -27.89 2.83
C PRO A 235 -13.57 -26.55 2.67
N LYS A 236 -14.84 -26.61 2.26
CA LYS A 236 -15.67 -25.41 2.11
C LYS A 236 -15.78 -24.66 3.46
N PRO A 237 -15.76 -23.33 3.44
CA PRO A 237 -16.01 -22.56 4.65
C PRO A 237 -17.42 -22.79 5.17
N ASP A 238 -17.65 -22.47 6.45
CA ASP A 238 -18.94 -22.61 7.10
C ASP A 238 -20.01 -21.80 6.34
N LYS A 239 -21.11 -22.47 6.00
CA LYS A 239 -22.21 -21.88 5.23
C LYS A 239 -22.86 -20.71 5.96
N GLU A 240 -23.08 -20.83 7.28
CA GLU A 240 -23.70 -19.76 8.06
C GLU A 240 -22.84 -18.49 8.08
N LEU A 241 -21.52 -18.66 8.24
CA LEU A 241 -20.56 -17.55 8.23
C LEU A 241 -20.53 -16.86 6.85
N VAL A 242 -20.50 -17.65 5.77
CA VAL A 242 -20.49 -17.13 4.41
C VAL A 242 -21.79 -16.41 4.08
N GLU A 243 -22.95 -17.02 4.40
CA GLU A 243 -24.25 -16.40 4.15
C GLU A 243 -24.43 -15.10 4.95
N SER A 244 -23.98 -15.09 6.22
CA SER A 244 -24.03 -13.87 7.03
C SER A 244 -23.18 -12.74 6.45
N ALA A 245 -21.97 -13.06 5.95
CA ALA A 245 -21.07 -12.09 5.31
C ALA A 245 -21.65 -11.54 4.00
N PHE A 246 -22.24 -12.40 3.18
CA PHE A 246 -22.83 -12.00 1.88
C PHE A 246 -24.24 -11.38 2.00
N LYS A 247 -24.88 -11.45 3.15
CA LYS A 247 -26.20 -10.85 3.40
C LYS A 247 -26.23 -9.33 3.20
N CYS A 248 -25.06 -8.69 3.26
CA CYS A 248 -24.93 -7.25 2.97
C CYS A 248 -25.24 -6.91 1.49
N TYR A 249 -25.02 -7.83 0.55
CA TYR A 249 -25.33 -7.62 -0.86
C TYR A 249 -26.83 -7.60 -1.17
N ASP A 250 -27.63 -8.24 -0.33
CA ASP A 250 -29.10 -8.29 -0.48
C ASP A 250 -29.79 -7.07 0.16
N LYS A 251 -29.07 -6.31 0.97
CA LYS A 251 -29.59 -5.10 1.62
C LYS A 251 -29.34 -3.88 0.75
N LYS A 252 -30.39 -3.33 0.14
CA LYS A 252 -30.37 -1.96 -0.40
C LYS A 252 -30.42 -0.99 0.78
N THR A 253 -29.28 -0.46 1.19
CA THR A 253 -29.22 0.67 2.11
C THR A 253 -29.46 1.96 1.33
N THR A 254 -30.64 2.56 1.46
CA THR A 254 -30.84 3.96 1.09
C THR A 254 -30.06 4.82 2.08
N VAL A 255 -28.99 5.44 1.59
CA VAL A 255 -28.25 6.43 2.37
C VAL A 255 -29.09 7.69 2.40
N GLU A 256 -29.55 8.12 3.58
CA GLU A 256 -30.23 9.41 3.75
C GLU A 256 -29.34 10.54 3.26
N GLN A 257 -29.92 11.42 2.46
CA GLN A 257 -29.21 12.53 1.85
C GLN A 257 -28.85 13.54 2.95
N LYS A 258 -27.57 13.67 3.24
CA LYS A 258 -27.10 14.66 4.20
C LYS A 258 -27.10 16.07 3.57
N THR A 259 -27.61 17.05 4.29
CA THR A 259 -27.68 18.43 3.85
C THR A 259 -26.38 19.19 4.05
N ALA A 260 -25.53 18.74 4.96
CA ALA A 260 -24.21 19.33 5.20
C ALA A 260 -23.16 18.26 5.59
N LEU A 261 -21.88 18.57 5.39
CA LEU A 261 -20.72 17.73 5.71
C LEU A 261 -20.42 17.61 7.22
N GLY A 262 -21.34 17.93 8.08
CA GLY A 262 -21.19 17.94 9.53
C GLY A 262 -22.37 17.42 10.32
N ASP A 263 -23.45 17.00 9.65
CA ASP A 263 -24.66 16.46 10.28
C ASP A 263 -24.62 14.93 10.45
#